data_8a1fa8472cd549120ba13f4ac9874aac
#
_entry.id   8a1fa8472cd549120ba13f4ac9874aac
#
_cell.length_a   1.000
_cell.length_b   1.000
_cell.length_c   1.000
_cell.angle_alpha   90.00
_cell.angle_beta   90.00
_cell.angle_gamma   90.00
#
_symmetry.space_group_name_H-M   'P 1'
#
loop_
_entity.id
_entity.type
_entity.pdbx_description
1 polymer ?
#
loop_
_entity_poly.entity_id
_entity_poly.type
_entity_poly.pdbx_seq_one_letter_code
_entity_poly.pdbx_strand_id
1 'polypeptide(L)'
;MLSNPSTDIGKKELDIYLRELGKEYRKLAGKKSPAEIVLIGGGAILANYNFRTSTTDVDAIIHAASAMKEAINRVGDKYYLANRWLNEDFVRTVSYSPKIEEFSQFYRQYSNVLQVRTIKAEYIIAMKLRAGRKYKNDFSDIIGVLMEHEEKNEHISYGDIDRAVINLYGSWNAITEEAKTFLKDVLSCKDLAERYAELRGSEGEMGLL
;
A
#
# COMPACT_ATOMS: atom_id res chain seq x y z
N MET A 1 19.38 -25.38 12.43
CA MET A 1 18.87 -24.02 12.66
C MET A 1 17.78 -23.80 11.65
N LEU A 2 16.50 -23.76 12.08
CA LEU A 2 15.41 -23.37 11.21
C LEU A 2 15.55 -21.86 10.99
N SER A 3 15.86 -21.44 9.77
CA SER A 3 15.79 -20.04 9.39
C SER A 3 14.42 -19.53 9.71
N ASN A 4 14.31 -18.43 10.48
CA ASN A 4 13.04 -17.72 10.62
C ASN A 4 12.49 -17.49 9.20
N PRO A 5 11.23 -17.84 8.92
CA PRO A 5 10.66 -17.55 7.62
C PRO A 5 10.79 -16.04 7.39
N SER A 6 11.26 -15.66 6.21
CA SER A 6 11.28 -14.26 5.80
C SER A 6 9.84 -13.74 5.93
N THR A 7 9.63 -12.74 6.77
CA THR A 7 8.33 -12.10 6.92
C THR A 7 7.97 -11.22 5.72
N ASP A 8 8.92 -11.03 4.81
CA ASP A 8 8.80 -10.15 3.66
C ASP A 8 7.98 -10.79 2.53
N ILE A 9 6.93 -10.09 2.13
CA ILE A 9 6.03 -10.46 1.05
C ILE A 9 6.41 -9.68 -0.20
N GLY A 10 6.89 -10.38 -1.22
CA GLY A 10 7.19 -9.79 -2.53
C GLY A 10 5.94 -9.71 -3.42
N LYS A 11 6.07 -9.07 -4.58
CA LYS A 11 4.94 -8.87 -5.53
C LYS A 11 4.34 -10.19 -6.03
N LYS A 12 5.18 -11.18 -6.32
CA LYS A 12 4.74 -12.52 -6.77
C LYS A 12 4.05 -13.28 -5.65
N GLU A 13 4.60 -13.22 -4.46
CA GLU A 13 4.05 -13.84 -3.27
C GLU A 13 2.68 -13.23 -2.92
N LEU A 14 2.55 -11.90 -2.99
CA LEU A 14 1.27 -11.21 -2.77
C LEU A 14 0.18 -11.74 -3.72
N ASP A 15 0.48 -11.88 -5.02
CA ASP A 15 -0.49 -12.43 -5.99
C ASP A 15 -0.87 -13.89 -5.67
N ILE A 16 0.10 -14.70 -5.26
CA ILE A 16 -0.15 -16.09 -4.83
C ILE A 16 -1.07 -16.13 -3.61
N TYR A 17 -0.78 -15.31 -2.59
CA TYR A 17 -1.54 -15.29 -1.33
C TYR A 17 -2.96 -14.77 -1.54
N LEU A 18 -3.14 -13.72 -2.33
CA LEU A 18 -4.47 -13.20 -2.67
C LEU A 18 -5.29 -14.21 -3.50
N ARG A 19 -4.65 -14.93 -4.41
CA ARG A 19 -5.29 -16.00 -5.19
C ARG A 19 -5.74 -17.14 -4.29
N GLU A 20 -4.90 -17.56 -3.35
CA GLU A 20 -5.24 -18.62 -2.40
C GLU A 20 -6.32 -18.14 -1.43
N LEU A 21 -6.25 -16.90 -0.96
CA LEU A 21 -7.28 -16.28 -0.12
C LEU A 21 -8.66 -16.33 -0.80
N GLY A 22 -8.72 -15.98 -2.08
CA GLY A 22 -9.97 -16.08 -2.84
C GLY A 22 -10.51 -17.51 -2.93
N LYS A 23 -9.63 -18.52 -3.02
CA LYS A 23 -10.03 -19.94 -3.02
C LYS A 23 -10.56 -20.39 -1.64
N GLU A 24 -9.82 -20.07 -0.58
CA GLU A 24 -10.22 -20.45 0.78
C GLU A 24 -11.51 -19.73 1.20
N TYR A 25 -11.63 -18.44 0.91
CA TYR A 25 -12.86 -17.70 1.18
C TYR A 25 -14.06 -18.30 0.43
N ARG A 26 -13.89 -18.62 -0.86
CA ARG A 26 -14.96 -19.27 -1.64
C ARG A 26 -15.38 -20.63 -1.09
N LYS A 27 -14.44 -21.42 -0.54
CA LYS A 27 -14.76 -22.71 0.12
C LYS A 27 -15.59 -22.51 1.38
N LEU A 28 -15.25 -21.49 2.17
CA LEU A 28 -15.89 -21.22 3.47
C LEU A 28 -17.22 -20.48 3.34
N ALA A 29 -17.27 -19.42 2.53
CA ALA A 29 -18.44 -18.55 2.40
C ALA A 29 -19.38 -18.95 1.25
N GLY A 30 -18.89 -19.76 0.29
CA GLY A 30 -19.66 -20.16 -0.88
C GLY A 30 -19.50 -19.24 -2.08
N LYS A 31 -19.96 -19.71 -3.25
CA LYS A 31 -19.80 -19.03 -4.55
C LYS A 31 -20.63 -17.74 -4.69
N LYS A 32 -21.64 -17.55 -3.84
CA LYS A 32 -22.59 -16.43 -3.89
C LYS A 32 -22.29 -15.33 -2.86
N SER A 33 -21.18 -15.45 -2.12
CA SER A 33 -20.75 -14.48 -1.11
C SER A 33 -19.59 -13.65 -1.66
N PRO A 34 -19.87 -12.49 -2.28
CA PRO A 34 -18.81 -11.61 -2.76
C PRO A 34 -18.03 -11.01 -1.60
N ALA A 35 -16.77 -10.71 -1.83
CA ALA A 35 -15.91 -9.97 -0.93
C ALA A 35 -15.11 -8.92 -1.72
N GLU A 36 -14.79 -7.82 -1.06
CA GLU A 36 -13.90 -6.79 -1.58
C GLU A 36 -12.77 -6.53 -0.58
N ILE A 37 -11.57 -6.37 -1.08
CA ILE A 37 -10.38 -5.94 -0.33
C ILE A 37 -9.79 -4.73 -1.05
N VAL A 38 -9.59 -3.64 -0.32
CA VAL A 38 -8.88 -2.46 -0.80
C VAL A 38 -7.49 -2.46 -0.17
N LEU A 39 -6.46 -2.78 -0.95
CA LEU A 39 -5.06 -2.75 -0.50
C LEU A 39 -4.62 -1.31 -0.25
N ILE A 40 -3.91 -1.09 0.84
CA ILE A 40 -3.42 0.23 1.28
C ILE A 40 -1.92 0.18 1.52
N GLY A 41 -1.30 1.34 1.68
CA GLY A 41 0.09 1.46 2.09
C GLY A 41 1.07 0.67 1.23
N GLY A 42 1.95 -0.08 1.89
CA GLY A 42 2.97 -0.92 1.24
C GLY A 42 2.40 -1.98 0.31
N GLY A 43 1.27 -2.59 0.68
CA GLY A 43 0.58 -3.58 -0.14
C GLY A 43 0.04 -3.02 -1.46
N ALA A 44 -0.54 -1.81 -1.44
CA ALA A 44 -1.00 -1.13 -2.65
C ALA A 44 0.15 -0.75 -3.57
N ILE A 45 1.27 -0.26 -3.00
CA ILE A 45 2.47 0.08 -3.76
C ILE A 45 3.05 -1.17 -4.40
N LEU A 46 3.21 -2.24 -3.64
CA LEU A 46 3.76 -3.50 -4.14
C LEU A 46 2.91 -4.11 -5.26
N ALA A 47 1.59 -3.97 -5.20
CA ALA A 47 0.69 -4.43 -6.25
C ALA A 47 0.87 -3.63 -7.56
N ASN A 48 0.95 -2.29 -7.47
CA ASN A 48 0.90 -1.39 -8.64
C ASN A 48 2.26 -1.09 -9.25
N TYR A 49 3.36 -1.10 -8.46
CA TYR A 49 4.67 -0.59 -8.84
C TYR A 49 5.76 -1.66 -8.76
N ASN A 50 6.93 -1.37 -9.34
CA ASN A 50 8.06 -2.29 -9.39
C ASN A 50 9.27 -1.82 -8.57
N PHE A 51 9.33 -0.54 -8.20
CA PHE A 51 10.42 0.01 -7.39
C PHE A 51 10.47 -0.57 -5.97
N ARG A 52 9.35 -1.05 -5.45
CA ARG A 52 9.27 -1.69 -4.13
C ARG A 52 9.39 -3.20 -4.25
N THR A 53 10.33 -3.78 -3.52
CA THR A 53 10.63 -5.23 -3.60
C THR A 53 9.76 -6.08 -2.67
N SER A 54 9.41 -5.54 -1.47
CA SER A 54 8.64 -6.28 -0.47
C SER A 54 7.90 -5.39 0.53
N THR A 55 7.02 -6.03 1.29
CA THR A 55 6.39 -5.48 2.49
C THR A 55 6.33 -6.55 3.58
N THR A 56 6.36 -6.16 4.85
CA THR A 56 6.27 -7.08 6.00
C THR A 56 4.85 -7.52 6.30
N ASP A 57 3.87 -6.70 5.94
CA ASP A 57 2.45 -6.92 6.13
C ASP A 57 1.64 -6.25 5.02
N VAL A 58 0.39 -6.62 4.93
CA VAL A 58 -0.55 -6.08 3.94
C VAL A 58 -1.70 -5.41 4.67
N ASP A 59 -1.65 -4.08 4.72
CA ASP A 59 -2.76 -3.27 5.20
C ASP A 59 -3.89 -3.24 4.16
N ALA A 60 -5.12 -3.43 4.61
CA ALA A 60 -6.29 -3.42 3.75
C ALA A 60 -7.54 -2.92 4.47
N ILE A 61 -8.56 -2.55 3.69
CA ILE A 61 -9.94 -2.44 4.15
C ILE A 61 -10.68 -3.65 3.59
N ILE A 62 -11.45 -4.34 4.43
CA ILE A 62 -12.02 -5.64 4.09
C ILE A 62 -13.54 -5.60 4.23
N HIS A 63 -14.24 -5.74 3.11
CA HIS A 63 -15.69 -5.92 3.06
C HIS A 63 -16.02 -7.37 2.70
N ALA A 64 -16.28 -8.19 3.72
CA ALA A 64 -16.52 -9.61 3.54
C ALA A 64 -17.36 -10.22 4.67
N ALA A 65 -17.92 -11.40 4.43
CA ALA A 65 -18.52 -12.19 5.49
C ALA A 65 -17.48 -12.65 6.52
N SER A 66 -17.92 -13.03 7.72
CA SER A 66 -17.06 -13.46 8.85
C SER A 66 -16.08 -14.57 8.51
N ALA A 67 -16.38 -15.39 7.50
CA ALA A 67 -15.50 -16.42 6.96
C ALA A 67 -14.15 -15.90 6.43
N MET A 68 -14.01 -14.61 6.15
CA MET A 68 -12.78 -14.01 5.66
C MET A 68 -11.64 -14.13 6.68
N LYS A 69 -11.94 -13.94 7.97
CA LYS A 69 -10.94 -14.08 9.03
C LYS A 69 -10.32 -15.49 9.04
N GLU A 70 -11.16 -16.50 8.91
CA GLU A 70 -10.70 -17.90 8.86
C GLU A 70 -9.91 -18.17 7.57
N ALA A 71 -10.34 -17.61 6.43
CA ALA A 71 -9.61 -17.73 5.17
C ALA A 71 -8.21 -17.10 5.25
N ILE A 72 -8.08 -15.92 5.87
CA ILE A 72 -6.79 -15.25 6.11
C ILE A 72 -5.87 -16.13 6.96
N ASN A 73 -6.39 -16.71 8.05
CA ASN A 73 -5.62 -17.59 8.93
C ASN A 73 -5.12 -18.83 8.18
N ARG A 74 -5.98 -19.51 7.41
CA ARG A 74 -5.60 -20.70 6.62
C ARG A 74 -4.50 -20.40 5.60
N VAL A 75 -4.56 -19.24 4.95
CA VAL A 75 -3.48 -18.82 4.04
C VAL A 75 -2.20 -18.56 4.85
N GLY A 76 -2.29 -17.86 5.98
CA GLY A 76 -1.17 -17.62 6.89
C GLY A 76 -0.50 -18.92 7.31
N ASP A 77 -1.27 -19.90 7.79
CA ASP A 77 -0.78 -21.22 8.20
C ASP A 77 -0.13 -21.98 7.04
N LYS A 78 -0.78 -21.97 5.87
CA LYS A 78 -0.29 -22.68 4.68
C LYS A 78 1.06 -22.19 4.19
N TYR A 79 1.30 -20.88 4.26
CA TYR A 79 2.51 -20.25 3.74
C TYR A 79 3.46 -19.78 4.84
N TYR A 80 3.19 -20.12 6.09
CA TYR A 80 3.99 -19.75 7.27
C TYR A 80 4.19 -18.22 7.39
N LEU A 81 3.12 -17.45 7.10
CA LEU A 81 3.15 -16.01 7.18
C LEU A 81 3.01 -15.55 8.63
N ALA A 82 3.45 -14.32 8.89
CA ALA A 82 3.22 -13.70 10.19
C ALA A 82 1.73 -13.65 10.53
N ASN A 83 1.40 -13.77 11.82
CA ASN A 83 0.04 -13.55 12.28
C ASN A 83 -0.45 -12.18 11.79
N ARG A 84 -1.68 -12.17 11.22
CA ARG A 84 -2.25 -10.94 10.67
C ARG A 84 -1.47 -10.37 9.48
N TRP A 85 -0.85 -11.22 8.65
CA TRP A 85 -0.16 -10.84 7.42
C TRP A 85 -1.01 -9.94 6.50
N LEU A 86 -2.32 -10.12 6.53
CA LEU A 86 -3.34 -9.25 5.97
C LEU A 86 -4.21 -8.73 7.11
N ASN A 87 -4.29 -7.41 7.29
CA ASN A 87 -4.92 -6.81 8.46
C ASN A 87 -5.55 -5.45 8.13
N GLU A 88 -6.33 -4.92 9.09
CA GLU A 88 -7.02 -3.63 9.01
C GLU A 88 -6.41 -2.59 9.99
N ASP A 89 -5.15 -2.74 10.41
CA ASP A 89 -4.53 -1.86 11.40
C ASP A 89 -4.36 -0.43 10.90
N PHE A 90 -4.34 -0.25 9.58
CA PHE A 90 -4.30 1.06 8.94
C PHE A 90 -5.38 2.04 9.45
N VAL A 91 -6.58 1.55 9.78
CA VAL A 91 -7.69 2.41 10.28
C VAL A 91 -7.36 3.15 11.58
N ARG A 92 -6.29 2.73 12.28
CA ARG A 92 -5.81 3.35 13.53
C ARG A 92 -4.66 4.32 13.31
N THR A 93 -4.22 4.51 12.09
CA THR A 93 -3.07 5.37 11.76
C THR A 93 -3.52 6.82 11.52
N VAL A 94 -2.58 7.76 11.64
CA VAL A 94 -2.83 9.19 11.37
C VAL A 94 -3.15 9.47 9.89
N SER A 95 -2.74 8.59 9.00
CA SER A 95 -2.99 8.72 7.56
C SER A 95 -4.32 8.11 7.11
N TYR A 96 -5.09 7.51 8.02
CA TYR A 96 -6.42 7.02 7.69
C TYR A 96 -7.40 8.16 7.41
N SER A 97 -8.22 7.96 6.39
CA SER A 97 -9.42 8.74 6.11
C SER A 97 -10.55 7.80 5.73
N PRO A 98 -11.77 7.95 6.26
CA PRO A 98 -12.91 7.11 5.88
C PRO A 98 -13.30 7.25 4.40
N LYS A 99 -12.83 8.30 3.73
CA LYS A 99 -13.06 8.53 2.29
C LYS A 99 -12.11 7.78 1.38
N ILE A 100 -11.08 7.12 1.92
CA ILE A 100 -9.99 6.56 1.12
C ILE A 100 -10.49 5.53 0.08
N GLU A 101 -11.53 4.77 0.41
CA GLU A 101 -12.10 3.75 -0.47
C GLU A 101 -12.72 4.33 -1.74
N GLU A 102 -13.27 5.55 -1.68
CA GLU A 102 -13.86 6.25 -2.83
C GLU A 102 -12.82 6.49 -3.94
N PHE A 103 -11.53 6.53 -3.56
CA PHE A 103 -10.41 6.79 -4.44
C PHE A 103 -9.59 5.54 -4.77
N SER A 104 -10.21 4.38 -4.62
CA SER A 104 -9.65 3.12 -5.05
C SER A 104 -9.99 2.79 -6.49
N GLN A 105 -9.19 1.93 -7.10
CA GLN A 105 -9.38 1.43 -8.46
C GLN A 105 -9.30 -0.10 -8.47
N PHE A 106 -9.96 -0.72 -9.45
CA PHE A 106 -9.91 -2.17 -9.64
C PHE A 106 -8.47 -2.63 -9.90
N TYR A 107 -8.04 -3.66 -9.20
CA TYR A 107 -6.76 -4.32 -9.44
C TYR A 107 -6.96 -5.69 -10.06
N ARG A 108 -7.63 -6.61 -9.38
CA ARG A 108 -7.85 -7.98 -9.85
C ARG A 108 -9.01 -8.66 -9.14
N GLN A 109 -9.57 -9.68 -9.80
CA GLN A 109 -10.57 -10.56 -9.19
C GLN A 109 -10.03 -11.98 -9.05
N TYR A 110 -10.27 -12.62 -7.90
CA TYR A 110 -9.84 -13.97 -7.60
C TYR A 110 -11.03 -14.88 -7.31
N SER A 111 -10.99 -16.10 -7.85
CA SER A 111 -11.98 -17.17 -7.63
C SER A 111 -13.44 -16.75 -7.87
N ASN A 112 -13.68 -15.69 -8.63
CA ASN A 112 -14.99 -15.08 -8.94
C ASN A 112 -15.80 -14.65 -7.68
N VAL A 113 -15.16 -14.48 -6.54
CA VAL A 113 -15.79 -14.04 -5.27
C VAL A 113 -15.03 -12.91 -4.60
N LEU A 114 -13.70 -12.82 -4.77
CA LEU A 114 -12.85 -11.83 -4.13
C LEU A 114 -12.39 -10.78 -5.13
N GLN A 115 -12.95 -9.58 -5.02
CA GLN A 115 -12.45 -8.40 -5.74
C GLN A 115 -11.36 -7.72 -4.92
N VAL A 116 -10.24 -7.43 -5.57
CA VAL A 116 -9.15 -6.66 -4.98
C VAL A 116 -9.03 -5.33 -5.69
N ARG A 117 -8.93 -4.27 -4.92
CA ARG A 117 -8.74 -2.89 -5.38
C ARG A 117 -7.46 -2.34 -4.76
N THR A 118 -6.92 -1.27 -5.34
CA THR A 118 -5.77 -0.53 -4.81
C THR A 118 -6.09 0.96 -4.80
N ILE A 119 -5.36 1.73 -4.01
CA ILE A 119 -5.53 3.19 -3.97
C ILE A 119 -4.85 3.82 -5.19
N LYS A 120 -5.45 4.87 -5.76
CA LYS A 120 -4.87 5.64 -6.85
C LYS A 120 -3.60 6.37 -6.40
N ALA A 121 -2.69 6.62 -7.34
CA ALA A 121 -1.34 7.14 -7.10
C ALA A 121 -1.32 8.43 -6.27
N GLU A 122 -2.07 9.45 -6.66
CA GLU A 122 -2.11 10.76 -6.00
C GLU A 122 -2.61 10.63 -4.54
N TYR A 123 -3.49 9.66 -4.26
CA TYR A 123 -3.99 9.39 -2.90
C TYR A 123 -2.99 8.58 -2.07
N ILE A 124 -2.21 7.67 -2.69
CA ILE A 124 -1.06 7.03 -2.03
C ILE A 124 -0.07 8.10 -1.59
N ILE A 125 0.27 9.05 -2.48
CA ILE A 125 1.17 10.16 -2.16
C ILE A 125 0.61 11.00 -1.00
N ALA A 126 -0.67 11.40 -1.04
CA ALA A 126 -1.30 12.17 0.03
C ALA A 126 -1.25 11.45 1.39
N MET A 127 -1.48 10.13 1.41
CA MET A 127 -1.38 9.31 2.63
C MET A 127 0.06 9.26 3.15
N LYS A 128 1.04 9.13 2.28
CA LYS A 128 2.47 9.09 2.63
C LYS A 128 2.95 10.44 3.17
N LEU A 129 2.52 11.55 2.57
CA LEU A 129 2.76 12.91 3.09
C LEU A 129 2.16 13.10 4.49
N ARG A 130 0.95 12.57 4.72
CA ARG A 130 0.29 12.65 6.02
C ARG A 130 0.98 11.80 7.09
N ALA A 131 1.50 10.64 6.73
CA ALA A 131 2.28 9.77 7.62
C ALA A 131 3.65 10.38 7.93
N GLY A 132 4.39 10.81 6.92
CA GLY A 132 5.64 11.58 7.00
C GLY A 132 6.74 10.97 7.88
N ARG A 133 6.83 9.61 7.95
CA ARG A 133 7.74 8.93 8.85
C ARG A 133 9.12 8.75 8.21
N LYS A 134 10.16 9.32 8.82
CA LYS A 134 11.54 9.25 8.33
C LYS A 134 12.17 7.86 8.41
N TYR A 135 11.72 7.05 9.37
CA TYR A 135 12.25 5.68 9.61
C TYR A 135 11.50 4.59 8.83
N LYS A 136 10.52 4.99 8.03
CA LYS A 136 9.76 4.14 7.11
C LYS A 136 9.89 4.71 5.69
N ASN A 137 9.59 3.91 4.70
CA ASN A 137 9.77 4.25 3.30
C ASN A 137 8.74 5.29 2.78
N ASP A 138 8.24 6.21 3.64
CA ASP A 138 7.14 7.09 3.23
C ASP A 138 7.58 8.08 2.15
N PHE A 139 8.75 8.68 2.28
CA PHE A 139 9.26 9.65 1.31
C PHE A 139 9.84 8.98 0.06
N SER A 140 10.58 7.88 0.20
CA SER A 140 11.05 7.15 -0.96
C SER A 140 9.91 6.50 -1.75
N ASP A 141 8.84 6.05 -1.09
CA ASP A 141 7.64 5.56 -1.76
C ASP A 141 6.97 6.66 -2.63
N ILE A 142 6.96 7.92 -2.16
CA ILE A 142 6.46 9.06 -2.95
C ILE A 142 7.29 9.23 -4.23
N ILE A 143 8.62 9.25 -4.10
CA ILE A 143 9.51 9.40 -5.26
C ILE A 143 9.34 8.25 -6.23
N GLY A 144 9.29 7.01 -5.73
CA GLY A 144 9.12 5.82 -6.57
C GLY A 144 7.80 5.83 -7.35
N VAL A 145 6.70 6.28 -6.72
CA VAL A 145 5.41 6.45 -7.42
C VAL A 145 5.53 7.50 -8.54
N LEU A 146 6.08 8.67 -8.24
CA LEU A 146 6.27 9.74 -9.24
C LEU A 146 7.15 9.27 -10.40
N MET A 147 8.27 8.61 -10.09
CA MET A 147 9.22 8.09 -11.07
C MET A 147 8.57 7.11 -12.06
N GLU A 148 7.84 6.09 -11.57
CA GLU A 148 7.19 5.14 -12.47
C GLU A 148 6.02 5.76 -13.27
N HIS A 149 5.40 6.81 -12.77
CA HIS A 149 4.40 7.57 -13.53
C HIS A 149 5.04 8.43 -14.62
N GLU A 150 6.20 9.05 -14.36
CA GLU A 150 6.97 9.76 -15.39
C GLU A 150 7.43 8.82 -16.52
N GLU A 151 7.94 7.63 -16.18
CA GLU A 151 8.32 6.62 -17.17
C GLU A 151 7.17 6.20 -18.10
N LYS A 152 5.93 6.27 -17.61
CA LYS A 152 4.71 5.97 -18.37
C LYS A 152 4.13 7.18 -19.09
N ASN A 153 4.72 8.37 -18.95
CA ASN A 153 4.17 9.67 -19.40
C ASN A 153 2.79 10.00 -18.77
N GLU A 154 2.57 9.55 -17.55
CA GLU A 154 1.36 9.78 -16.75
C GLU A 154 1.70 10.74 -15.59
N HIS A 155 2.12 11.95 -15.87
CA HIS A 155 2.63 12.89 -14.85
C HIS A 155 1.58 13.21 -13.79
N ILE A 156 1.99 13.07 -12.53
CA ILE A 156 1.19 13.48 -11.37
C ILE A 156 1.60 14.89 -10.98
N SER A 157 0.70 15.83 -11.14
CA SER A 157 0.95 17.24 -10.84
C SER A 157 0.75 17.59 -9.36
N TYR A 158 1.28 18.73 -8.91
CA TYR A 158 0.95 19.27 -7.60
C TYR A 158 -0.58 19.42 -7.40
N GLY A 159 -1.31 19.83 -8.45
CA GLY A 159 -2.77 20.00 -8.39
C GLY A 159 -3.52 18.67 -8.15
N ASP A 160 -3.00 17.53 -8.64
CA ASP A 160 -3.59 16.22 -8.40
C ASP A 160 -3.39 15.80 -6.94
N ILE A 161 -2.19 16.04 -6.41
CA ILE A 161 -1.85 15.76 -5.01
C ILE A 161 -2.61 16.70 -4.07
N ASP A 162 -2.73 17.98 -4.39
CA ASP A 162 -3.51 18.96 -3.63
C ASP A 162 -4.97 18.51 -3.52
N ARG A 163 -5.58 18.13 -4.63
CA ARG A 163 -6.94 17.59 -4.67
C ARG A 163 -7.07 16.34 -3.80
N ALA A 164 -6.10 15.43 -3.85
CA ALA A 164 -6.10 14.22 -3.04
C ALA A 164 -6.02 14.54 -1.53
N VAL A 165 -5.15 15.47 -1.14
CA VAL A 165 -5.02 15.93 0.26
C VAL A 165 -6.32 16.57 0.75
N ILE A 166 -6.92 17.46 -0.05
CA ILE A 166 -8.19 18.11 0.31
C ILE A 166 -9.32 17.08 0.42
N ASN A 167 -9.42 16.14 -0.52
CA ASN A 167 -10.43 15.10 -0.50
C ASN A 167 -10.34 14.21 0.75
N LEU A 168 -9.13 13.81 1.13
CA LEU A 168 -8.90 12.92 2.28
C LEU A 168 -8.98 13.64 3.62
N TYR A 169 -8.41 14.84 3.71
CA TYR A 169 -8.12 15.49 5.00
C TYR A 169 -8.75 16.89 5.15
N GLY A 170 -9.40 17.40 4.11
CA GLY A 170 -10.06 18.70 4.11
C GLY A 170 -9.11 19.89 4.00
N SER A 171 -7.84 19.75 4.39
CA SER A 171 -6.82 20.80 4.31
C SER A 171 -5.41 20.22 4.44
N TRP A 172 -4.40 21.07 4.16
CA TRP A 172 -2.98 20.78 4.39
C TRP A 172 -2.53 20.91 5.86
N ASN A 173 -3.39 21.35 6.77
CA ASN A 173 -3.03 21.62 8.17
C ASN A 173 -2.52 20.36 8.90
N ALA A 174 -2.96 19.21 8.47
CA ALA A 174 -2.58 17.94 9.06
C ALA A 174 -1.26 17.36 8.51
N ILE A 175 -0.66 18.00 7.50
CA ILE A 175 0.61 17.61 6.87
C ILE A 175 1.71 18.52 7.41
N THR A 176 2.84 17.93 7.80
CA THR A 176 3.98 18.68 8.37
C THR A 176 4.61 19.60 7.34
N GLU A 177 5.21 20.70 7.78
CA GLU A 177 5.94 21.62 6.89
C GLU A 177 7.12 20.94 6.19
N GLU A 178 7.74 19.96 6.85
CA GLU A 178 8.79 19.15 6.25
C GLU A 178 8.27 18.34 5.04
N ALA A 179 7.12 17.67 5.19
CA ALA A 179 6.53 16.89 4.10
C ALA A 179 6.07 17.81 2.94
N LYS A 180 5.58 19.02 3.25
CA LYS A 180 5.23 20.04 2.23
C LYS A 180 6.45 20.52 1.45
N THR A 181 7.55 20.81 2.16
CA THR A 181 8.82 21.22 1.54
C THR A 181 9.38 20.10 0.68
N PHE A 182 9.42 18.88 1.24
CA PHE A 182 9.85 17.68 0.49
C PHE A 182 9.08 17.52 -0.82
N LEU A 183 7.75 17.64 -0.80
CA LEU A 183 6.94 17.50 -2.01
C LEU A 183 7.30 18.53 -3.07
N LYS A 184 7.49 19.80 -2.68
CA LYS A 184 7.89 20.87 -3.62
C LYS A 184 9.25 20.58 -4.24
N ASP A 185 10.20 20.14 -3.43
CA ASP A 185 11.56 19.83 -3.88
C ASP A 185 11.54 18.64 -4.86
N VAL A 186 10.80 17.59 -4.55
CA VAL A 186 10.71 16.39 -5.41
C VAL A 186 10.01 16.69 -6.74
N LEU A 187 8.91 17.46 -6.73
CA LEU A 187 8.23 17.86 -7.98
C LEU A 187 9.06 18.80 -8.87
N SER A 188 10.11 19.42 -8.31
CA SER A 188 11.07 20.25 -9.05
C SER A 188 12.35 19.51 -9.42
N CYS A 189 12.50 18.27 -8.96
CA CYS A 189 13.69 17.46 -9.16
C CYS A 189 13.80 16.99 -10.61
N LYS A 190 15.00 17.08 -11.19
CA LYS A 190 15.26 16.66 -12.57
C LYS A 190 15.63 15.17 -12.68
N ASP A 191 16.15 14.60 -11.60
CA ASP A 191 16.58 13.21 -11.54
C ASP A 191 15.95 12.54 -10.31
N LEU A 192 14.75 11.98 -10.52
CA LEU A 192 14.03 11.28 -9.47
C LEU A 192 14.71 9.94 -9.10
N ALA A 193 15.43 9.31 -10.04
CA ALA A 193 16.08 8.03 -9.79
C ALA A 193 17.27 8.21 -8.84
N GLU A 194 18.12 9.22 -9.05
CA GLU A 194 19.20 9.57 -8.13
C GLU A 194 18.64 9.90 -6.73
N ARG A 195 17.62 10.77 -6.69
CA ARG A 195 16.98 11.18 -5.44
C ARG A 195 16.35 10.01 -4.68
N TYR A 196 15.75 9.05 -5.40
CA TYR A 196 15.22 7.82 -4.83
C TYR A 196 16.31 6.98 -4.16
N ALA A 197 17.43 6.76 -4.87
CA ALA A 197 18.54 5.96 -4.37
C ALA A 197 19.17 6.54 -3.09
N GLU A 198 19.40 7.87 -3.05
CA GLU A 198 19.91 8.58 -1.88
C GLU A 198 19.00 8.39 -0.66
N LEU A 199 17.69 8.60 -0.85
CA LEU A 199 16.74 8.57 0.25
C LEU A 199 16.54 7.14 0.78
N ARG A 200 16.47 6.15 -0.11
CA ARG A 200 16.37 4.73 0.28
C ARG A 200 17.55 4.26 1.12
N GLY A 201 18.77 4.73 0.79
CA GLY A 201 19.96 4.46 1.59
C GLY A 201 19.82 4.98 3.02
N SER A 202 19.43 6.24 3.16
CA SER A 202 19.28 6.89 4.47
C SER A 202 18.13 6.31 5.33
N GLU A 203 16.99 5.96 4.71
CA GLU A 203 15.86 5.32 5.41
C GLU A 203 16.24 3.92 5.91
N GLY A 204 17.05 3.17 5.16
CA GLY A 204 17.57 1.86 5.55
C GLY A 204 18.48 1.93 6.78
N GLU A 205 19.35 2.92 6.85
CA GLU A 205 20.25 3.15 7.99
C GLU A 205 19.47 3.53 9.26
N MET A 206 18.47 4.40 9.16
CA MET A 206 17.63 4.80 10.30
C MET A 206 16.74 3.68 10.83
N GLY A 207 16.40 2.69 10.01
CA GLY A 207 15.61 1.53 10.42
C GLY A 207 16.38 0.47 11.20
N LEU A 208 17.73 0.59 11.27
CA LEU A 208 18.64 -0.31 11.99
C LEU A 208 19.02 0.20 13.39
N LEU A 209 18.65 1.42 13.75
CA LEU A 209 18.84 2.03 15.07
C LEU A 209 17.57 1.88 15.92
#